data_799968b40a80fa7f16bedc0c0c5473cb
#
_entry.id   799968b40a80fa7f16bedc0c0c5473cb
#
_cell.length_a   1.000
_cell.length_b   1.000
_cell.length_c   1.000
_cell.angle_alpha   90.00
_cell.angle_beta   90.00
_cell.angle_gamma   90.00
#
_symmetry.space_group_name_H-M   'P 1'
#
loop_
_entity.id
_entity.type
_entity.pdbx_description
1 polymer ?
#
loop_
_entity_poly.entity_id
_entity_poly.type
_entity_poly.pdbx_seq_one_letter_code
_entity_poly.pdbx_strand_id
1 'polypeptide(L)'
;MQSATLSTSVSEPRTLSPEDVADSISAIEQTYARADLAGVCVCDGFGVRVVVERGALEVHDGIGQQRRKRRYDRATHGLRRLVILNAAGTVSLDALRWCQALGVGVLVLGPDGTPQLASTPRTTDDARLRRTQALAPTESYGPDVARWLISRKWP
;
A
#
# COMPACT_ATOMS: atom_id res chain seq x y z
N MET A 1 -0.43 44.35 -32.83
CA MET A 1 -1.05 43.46 -31.87
C MET A 1 -1.32 42.12 -32.56
N GLN A 2 -0.43 41.13 -32.38
CA GLN A 2 -0.60 39.78 -32.96
C GLN A 2 -1.05 38.84 -31.84
N SER A 3 -2.25 38.31 -32.01
CA SER A 3 -2.81 37.30 -31.11
C SER A 3 -2.23 35.92 -31.44
N ALA A 4 -1.44 35.37 -30.54
CA ALA A 4 -0.96 34.02 -30.65
C ALA A 4 -2.06 33.03 -30.17
N THR A 5 -2.60 32.26 -31.11
CA THR A 5 -3.53 31.16 -30.85
C THR A 5 -2.72 29.96 -30.39
N LEU A 6 -2.81 29.61 -29.11
CA LEU A 6 -2.31 28.33 -28.57
C LEU A 6 -3.24 27.20 -29.01
N SER A 7 -2.81 26.41 -29.98
CA SER A 7 -3.50 25.16 -30.33
C SER A 7 -3.09 24.07 -29.35
N THR A 8 -3.97 23.75 -28.42
CA THR A 8 -3.84 22.60 -27.53
C THR A 8 -4.16 21.35 -28.34
N SER A 9 -3.13 20.59 -28.73
CA SER A 9 -3.32 19.26 -29.33
C SER A 9 -3.77 18.30 -28.23
N VAL A 10 -5.05 18.02 -28.21
CA VAL A 10 -5.62 16.89 -27.44
C VAL A 10 -5.13 15.62 -28.12
N SER A 11 -4.23 14.89 -27.46
CA SER A 11 -3.81 13.55 -27.90
C SER A 11 -5.03 12.62 -27.86
N GLU A 12 -5.39 12.01 -28.98
CA GLU A 12 -6.42 10.99 -29.03
C GLU A 12 -6.07 9.83 -28.08
N PRO A 13 -7.06 9.24 -27.38
CA PRO A 13 -6.83 8.09 -26.52
C PRO A 13 -6.32 6.92 -27.38
N ARG A 14 -5.11 6.48 -27.09
CA ARG A 14 -4.46 5.36 -27.77
C ARG A 14 -5.27 4.09 -27.50
N THR A 15 -5.92 3.57 -28.51
CA THR A 15 -6.61 2.27 -28.44
C THR A 15 -5.55 1.18 -28.28
N LEU A 16 -5.52 0.52 -27.12
CA LEU A 16 -4.59 -0.58 -26.85
C LEU A 16 -4.99 -1.81 -27.69
N SER A 17 -4.02 -2.49 -28.28
CA SER A 17 -4.26 -3.75 -28.95
C SER A 17 -4.63 -4.86 -27.95
N PRO A 18 -5.32 -5.94 -28.37
CA PRO A 18 -5.61 -7.07 -27.48
C PRO A 18 -4.35 -7.70 -26.86
N GLU A 19 -3.23 -7.68 -27.57
CA GLU A 19 -1.92 -8.16 -27.10
C GLU A 19 -1.34 -7.24 -26.03
N ASP A 20 -1.39 -5.92 -26.22
CA ASP A 20 -0.94 -4.94 -25.21
C ASP A 20 -1.74 -5.06 -23.91
N VAL A 21 -3.03 -5.38 -24.02
CA VAL A 21 -3.90 -5.60 -22.85
C VAL A 21 -3.52 -6.90 -22.12
N ALA A 22 -3.25 -7.99 -22.85
CA ALA A 22 -2.84 -9.26 -22.24
C ALA A 22 -1.50 -9.15 -21.53
N ASP A 23 -0.53 -8.47 -22.14
CA ASP A 23 0.79 -8.22 -21.53
C ASP A 23 0.67 -7.36 -20.27
N SER A 24 -0.18 -6.34 -20.32
CA SER A 24 -0.45 -5.48 -19.14
C SER A 24 -1.09 -6.27 -18.00
N ILE A 25 -2.03 -7.16 -18.27
CA ILE A 25 -2.66 -8.03 -17.28
C ILE A 25 -1.62 -8.96 -16.64
N SER A 26 -0.78 -9.60 -17.46
CA SER A 26 0.27 -10.49 -16.98
C SER A 26 1.28 -9.77 -16.07
N ALA A 27 1.69 -8.55 -16.45
CA ALA A 27 2.59 -7.73 -15.64
C ALA A 27 1.97 -7.34 -14.28
N ILE A 28 0.69 -7.03 -14.27
CA ILE A 28 -0.07 -6.72 -13.05
C ILE A 28 -0.14 -7.96 -12.14
N GLU A 29 -0.49 -9.12 -12.66
CA GLU A 29 -0.56 -10.37 -11.90
C GLU A 29 0.79 -10.75 -11.27
N GLN A 30 1.90 -10.59 -12.01
CA GLN A 30 3.24 -10.80 -11.49
C GLN A 30 3.58 -9.81 -10.36
N THR A 31 3.12 -8.57 -10.46
CA THR A 31 3.33 -7.56 -9.44
C THR A 31 2.59 -7.92 -8.15
N TYR A 32 1.34 -8.39 -8.25
CA TYR A 32 0.58 -8.87 -7.09
C TYR A 32 1.21 -10.11 -6.45
N ALA A 33 1.65 -11.07 -7.24
CA ALA A 33 2.32 -12.26 -6.72
C ALA A 33 3.61 -11.92 -5.97
N ARG A 34 4.40 -10.96 -6.46
CA ARG A 34 5.60 -10.47 -5.76
C ARG A 34 5.25 -9.75 -4.45
N ALA A 35 4.18 -8.95 -4.45
CA ALA A 35 3.72 -8.27 -3.25
C ALA A 35 3.26 -9.29 -2.18
N ASP A 36 2.51 -10.31 -2.55
CA ASP A 36 2.07 -11.37 -1.64
C ASP A 36 3.27 -12.12 -1.02
N LEU A 37 4.30 -12.43 -1.78
CA LEU A 37 5.55 -13.04 -1.28
C LEU A 37 6.27 -12.14 -0.27
N ALA A 38 6.16 -10.82 -0.42
CA ALA A 38 6.72 -9.85 0.53
C ALA A 38 5.83 -9.62 1.76
N GLY A 39 4.70 -10.30 1.86
CA GLY A 39 3.71 -10.12 2.92
C GLY A 39 2.86 -8.85 2.73
N VAL A 40 2.66 -8.42 1.51
CA VAL A 40 1.83 -7.25 1.16
C VAL A 40 0.62 -7.73 0.37
N CYS A 41 -0.56 -7.66 0.98
CA CYS A 41 -1.83 -7.92 0.29
C CYS A 41 -2.29 -6.63 -0.38
N VAL A 42 -2.31 -6.62 -1.70
CA VAL A 42 -2.86 -5.52 -2.50
C VAL A 42 -4.27 -5.88 -2.94
N CYS A 43 -5.23 -4.99 -2.67
CA CYS A 43 -6.64 -5.11 -3.03
C CYS A 43 -7.02 -3.99 -3.98
N ASP A 44 -7.75 -4.32 -5.03
CA ASP A 44 -8.28 -3.37 -6.00
C ASP A 44 -9.64 -3.80 -6.54
N GLY A 45 -10.28 -2.93 -7.31
CA GLY A 45 -11.52 -3.22 -8.00
C GLY A 45 -12.78 -2.82 -7.25
N PHE A 46 -13.93 -3.28 -7.76
CA PHE A 46 -15.23 -2.96 -7.21
C PHE A 46 -15.71 -4.02 -6.22
N GLY A 47 -16.28 -3.56 -5.08
CA GLY A 47 -16.83 -4.44 -4.07
C GLY A 47 -15.77 -5.16 -3.25
N VAL A 48 -14.63 -4.50 -3.01
CA VAL A 48 -13.64 -4.98 -2.03
C VAL A 48 -14.31 -5.15 -0.67
N ARG A 49 -14.13 -6.32 -0.08
CA ARG A 49 -14.66 -6.63 1.24
C ARG A 49 -13.56 -7.21 2.12
N VAL A 50 -13.29 -6.53 3.22
CA VAL A 50 -12.31 -6.98 4.21
C VAL A 50 -13.03 -7.19 5.54
N VAL A 51 -13.08 -8.45 5.98
CA VAL A 51 -13.83 -8.85 7.18
C VAL A 51 -13.04 -9.87 8.00
N VAL A 52 -13.45 -10.07 9.25
CA VAL A 52 -12.96 -11.18 10.08
C VAL A 52 -14.06 -12.25 10.15
N GLU A 53 -13.72 -13.44 9.69
CA GLU A 53 -14.61 -14.61 9.79
C GLU A 53 -13.89 -15.74 10.51
N ARG A 54 -14.51 -16.26 11.58
CA ARG A 54 -13.94 -17.33 12.41
C ARG A 54 -12.50 -17.05 12.87
N GLY A 55 -12.21 -15.80 13.23
CA GLY A 55 -10.90 -15.36 13.72
C GLY A 55 -9.82 -15.11 12.66
N ALA A 56 -10.08 -15.40 11.40
CA ALA A 56 -9.19 -15.13 10.28
C ALA A 56 -9.63 -13.86 9.52
N LEU A 57 -8.67 -13.14 8.94
CA LEU A 57 -8.95 -12.04 8.05
C LEU A 57 -9.27 -12.61 6.65
N GLU A 58 -10.45 -12.28 6.14
CA GLU A 58 -10.85 -12.59 4.77
C GLU A 58 -10.88 -11.32 3.93
N VAL A 59 -10.23 -11.40 2.79
CA VAL A 59 -10.10 -10.33 1.81
C VAL A 59 -10.69 -10.80 0.49
N HIS A 60 -11.73 -10.10 0.04
CA HIS A 60 -12.37 -10.32 -1.25
C HIS A 60 -12.13 -9.10 -2.12
N ASP A 61 -11.52 -9.28 -3.29
CA ASP A 61 -11.21 -8.19 -4.22
C ASP A 61 -11.31 -8.66 -5.68
N GLY A 62 -10.98 -7.76 -6.62
CA GLY A 62 -11.05 -8.04 -8.06
C GLY A 62 -12.40 -7.72 -8.69
N ILE A 63 -12.51 -7.96 -10.01
CA ILE A 63 -13.69 -7.60 -10.83
C ILE A 63 -14.20 -8.84 -11.61
N GLY A 64 -15.49 -9.05 -11.62
CA GLY A 64 -16.15 -10.08 -12.43
C GLY A 64 -15.64 -11.49 -12.15
N GLN A 65 -15.12 -12.17 -13.18
CA GLN A 65 -14.55 -13.53 -13.06
C GLN A 65 -13.16 -13.56 -12.42
N GLN A 66 -12.49 -12.43 -12.30
CA GLN A 66 -11.18 -12.29 -11.65
C GLN A 66 -11.32 -11.98 -10.15
N ARG A 67 -12.44 -12.30 -9.54
CA ARG A 67 -12.61 -12.15 -8.10
C ARG A 67 -11.67 -13.09 -7.35
N ARG A 68 -10.92 -12.50 -6.43
CA ARG A 68 -9.97 -13.21 -5.56
C ARG A 68 -10.52 -13.25 -4.15
N LYS A 69 -10.35 -14.39 -3.49
CA LYS A 69 -10.61 -14.55 -2.07
C LYS A 69 -9.31 -15.00 -1.40
N ARG A 70 -8.82 -14.21 -0.46
CA ARG A 70 -7.62 -14.52 0.33
C ARG A 70 -8.01 -14.61 1.79
N ARG A 71 -7.41 -15.57 2.50
CA ARG A 71 -7.65 -15.81 3.92
C ARG A 71 -6.32 -15.83 4.67
N TYR A 72 -6.26 -15.10 5.77
CA TYR A 72 -5.08 -14.97 6.61
C TYR A 72 -5.43 -15.41 8.04
N ASP A 73 -4.87 -16.51 8.48
CA ASP A 73 -5.08 -17.03 9.84
C ASP A 73 -4.13 -16.32 10.83
N ARG A 74 -4.56 -16.14 12.07
CA ARG A 74 -3.81 -15.37 13.07
C ARG A 74 -2.38 -15.85 13.30
N ALA A 75 -2.15 -17.17 13.24
CA ALA A 75 -0.85 -17.75 13.56
C ALA A 75 0.12 -17.80 12.37
N THR A 76 -0.39 -17.86 11.14
CA THR A 76 0.42 -18.17 9.95
C THR A 76 0.25 -17.16 8.82
N HIS A 77 -0.35 -15.99 9.10
CA HIS A 77 -0.75 -15.06 8.03
C HIS A 77 0.41 -14.53 7.17
N GLY A 78 1.62 -14.37 7.72
CA GLY A 78 2.74 -13.75 7.00
C GLY A 78 2.49 -12.32 6.52
N LEU A 79 1.27 -11.80 6.69
CA LEU A 79 0.84 -10.50 6.21
C LEU A 79 1.49 -9.39 7.04
N ARG A 80 2.11 -8.44 6.38
CA ARG A 80 2.71 -7.25 7.00
C ARG A 80 1.94 -5.97 6.67
N ARG A 81 1.34 -5.91 5.48
CA ARG A 81 0.59 -4.74 5.00
C ARG A 81 -0.62 -5.17 4.19
N LEU A 82 -1.71 -4.46 4.41
CA LEU A 82 -2.91 -4.49 3.58
C LEU A 82 -3.00 -3.15 2.86
N VAL A 83 -2.95 -3.16 1.54
CA VAL A 83 -3.02 -1.97 0.70
C VAL A 83 -4.27 -2.03 -0.15
N ILE A 84 -5.12 -1.03 -0.06
CA ILE A 84 -6.38 -0.93 -0.84
C ILE A 84 -6.20 0.22 -1.82
N LEU A 85 -6.26 -0.10 -3.13
CA LEU A 85 -6.02 0.84 -4.22
C LEU A 85 -7.35 1.18 -4.90
N ASN A 86 -7.71 2.46 -4.92
CA ASN A 86 -8.83 2.99 -5.71
C ASN A 86 -10.07 2.07 -5.72
N ALA A 87 -10.40 1.47 -4.60
CA ALA A 87 -11.44 0.46 -4.51
C ALA A 87 -12.72 1.02 -3.89
N ALA A 88 -13.85 0.64 -4.46
CA ALA A 88 -15.14 0.77 -3.80
C ALA A 88 -15.39 -0.49 -2.97
N GLY A 89 -15.77 -0.34 -1.70
CA GLY A 89 -16.02 -1.51 -0.86
C GLY A 89 -16.16 -1.20 0.62
N THR A 90 -15.95 -2.23 1.43
CA THR A 90 -16.12 -2.16 2.89
C THR A 90 -14.96 -2.81 3.63
N VAL A 91 -14.52 -2.16 4.70
CA VAL A 91 -13.59 -2.72 5.68
C VAL A 91 -14.28 -2.74 7.02
N SER A 92 -14.43 -3.91 7.63
CA SER A 92 -15.05 -3.99 8.95
C SER A 92 -14.12 -3.44 10.04
N LEU A 93 -14.69 -2.89 11.11
CA LEU A 93 -13.90 -2.46 12.27
C LEU A 93 -13.12 -3.63 12.92
N ASP A 94 -13.70 -4.83 12.87
CA ASP A 94 -13.04 -6.02 13.39
C ASP A 94 -11.80 -6.39 12.53
N ALA A 95 -11.85 -6.15 11.20
CA ALA A 95 -10.69 -6.33 10.34
C ALA A 95 -9.57 -5.34 10.70
N LEU A 96 -9.91 -4.08 10.97
CA LEU A 96 -8.93 -3.08 11.42
C LEU A 96 -8.32 -3.45 12.77
N ARG A 97 -9.14 -3.91 13.73
CA ARG A 97 -8.66 -4.40 15.04
C ARG A 97 -7.75 -5.62 14.89
N TRP A 98 -8.12 -6.55 14.00
CA TRP A 98 -7.33 -7.73 13.69
C TRP A 98 -5.95 -7.34 13.14
N CYS A 99 -5.91 -6.44 12.15
CA CYS A 99 -4.67 -5.92 11.58
C CYS A 99 -3.80 -5.25 12.66
N GLN A 100 -4.39 -4.39 13.48
CA GLN A 100 -3.68 -3.69 14.56
C GLN A 100 -3.11 -4.65 15.60
N ALA A 101 -3.89 -5.66 16.01
CA ALA A 101 -3.48 -6.64 17.02
C ALA A 101 -2.32 -7.53 16.55
N LEU A 102 -2.20 -7.77 15.24
CA LEU A 102 -1.18 -8.63 14.65
C LEU A 102 -0.05 -7.84 13.95
N GLY A 103 0.00 -6.53 14.12
CA GLY A 103 1.09 -5.72 13.57
C GLY A 103 1.02 -5.53 12.05
N VAL A 104 -0.17 -5.66 11.46
CA VAL A 104 -0.40 -5.45 10.03
C VAL A 104 -0.73 -3.97 9.79
N GLY A 105 0.07 -3.29 8.96
CA GLY A 105 -0.22 -1.93 8.51
C GLY A 105 -1.35 -1.92 7.49
N VAL A 106 -2.25 -0.94 7.56
CA VAL A 106 -3.33 -0.74 6.59
C VAL A 106 -3.13 0.58 5.89
N LEU A 107 -3.18 0.58 4.57
CA LEU A 107 -3.09 1.77 3.72
C LEU A 107 -4.23 1.76 2.72
N VAL A 108 -5.00 2.83 2.67
CA VAL A 108 -6.04 3.04 1.66
C VAL A 108 -5.63 4.24 0.82
N LEU A 109 -5.54 4.05 -0.48
CA LEU A 109 -5.19 5.08 -1.46
C LEU A 109 -6.41 5.40 -2.34
N GLY A 110 -6.61 6.69 -2.58
CA GLY A 110 -7.61 7.18 -3.54
C GLY A 110 -7.17 6.98 -5.00
N PRO A 111 -8.05 7.35 -5.95
CA PRO A 111 -7.75 7.22 -7.39
C PRO A 111 -6.54 8.04 -7.86
N ASP A 112 -6.24 9.11 -7.18
CA ASP A 112 -5.09 10.00 -7.42
C ASP A 112 -3.81 9.56 -6.67
N GLY A 113 -3.86 8.41 -5.96
CA GLY A 113 -2.77 7.93 -5.13
C GLY A 113 -2.64 8.61 -3.78
N THR A 114 -3.54 9.54 -3.43
CA THR A 114 -3.51 10.19 -2.11
C THR A 114 -3.90 9.22 -1.00
N PRO A 115 -3.18 9.21 0.14
CA PRO A 115 -3.56 8.39 1.28
C PRO A 115 -4.87 8.90 1.91
N GLN A 116 -5.91 8.05 1.91
CA GLN A 116 -7.18 8.31 2.58
C GLN A 116 -7.18 7.78 4.02
N LEU A 117 -6.48 6.67 4.25
CA LEU A 117 -6.28 6.08 5.56
C LEU A 117 -4.91 5.42 5.62
N ALA A 118 -4.17 5.70 6.68
CA ALA A 118 -2.92 5.01 6.98
C ALA A 118 -2.94 4.60 8.45
N SER A 119 -2.86 3.29 8.70
CA SER A 119 -2.70 2.71 10.03
C SER A 119 -1.35 2.03 10.09
N THR A 120 -0.49 2.52 10.96
CA THR A 120 0.78 1.85 11.23
C THR A 120 0.58 0.76 12.27
N PRO A 121 1.31 -0.38 12.15
CA PRO A 121 1.35 -1.36 13.23
C PRO A 121 1.80 -0.67 14.52
N ARG A 122 1.27 -1.11 15.65
CA ARG A 122 1.82 -0.69 16.95
C ARG A 122 3.28 -1.17 16.99
N THR A 123 4.20 -0.27 16.68
CA THR A 123 5.60 -0.50 17.05
C THR A 123 5.66 -0.52 18.57
N THR A 124 6.31 -1.50 19.13
CA THR A 124 6.65 -1.47 20.57
C THR A 124 7.37 -0.15 20.80
N ASP A 125 6.73 0.68 21.61
CA ASP A 125 7.26 1.98 21.98
C ASP A 125 8.54 1.77 22.80
N ASP A 126 9.68 1.89 22.14
CA ASP A 126 10.98 1.80 22.82
C ASP A 126 11.36 3.15 23.42
N ALA A 127 11.07 3.28 24.71
CA ALA A 127 11.40 4.49 25.48
C ALA A 127 12.89 4.82 25.46
N ARG A 128 13.78 3.80 25.35
CA ARG A 128 15.24 4.02 25.25
C ARG A 128 15.57 4.64 23.89
N LEU A 129 15.01 4.10 22.81
CA LEU A 129 15.22 4.63 21.47
C LEU A 129 14.73 6.08 21.36
N ARG A 130 13.53 6.38 21.85
CA ARG A 130 12.99 7.76 21.85
C ARG A 130 13.88 8.71 22.67
N ARG A 131 14.35 8.29 23.83
CA ARG A 131 15.26 9.09 24.65
C ARG A 131 16.57 9.35 23.89
N THR A 132 17.15 8.31 23.28
CA THR A 132 18.38 8.44 22.50
C THR A 132 18.19 9.38 21.30
N GLN A 133 17.05 9.26 20.59
CA GLN A 133 16.72 10.18 19.49
C GLN A 133 16.55 11.62 19.95
N ALA A 134 15.89 11.84 21.09
CA ALA A 134 15.72 13.18 21.65
C ALA A 134 17.04 13.84 22.09
N LEU A 135 18.01 13.04 22.55
CA LEU A 135 19.32 13.52 22.98
C LEU A 135 20.34 13.60 21.82
N ALA A 136 20.08 12.92 20.70
CA ALA A 136 21.01 12.86 19.56
C ALA A 136 21.48 14.25 19.05
N PRO A 137 20.64 15.32 19.00
CA PRO A 137 21.10 16.65 18.57
C PRO A 137 22.14 17.26 19.50
N THR A 138 22.16 16.90 20.79
CA THR A 138 23.07 17.44 21.81
C THR A 138 24.32 16.58 22.01
N GLU A 139 24.33 15.38 21.44
CA GLU A 139 25.42 14.42 21.53
C GLU A 139 26.30 14.44 20.26
N SER A 140 27.58 14.12 20.40
CA SER A 140 28.54 14.17 19.31
C SER A 140 28.22 13.20 18.15
N TYR A 141 27.55 12.09 18.40
CA TYR A 141 27.20 11.07 17.40
C TYR A 141 25.98 11.44 16.54
N GLY A 142 25.12 12.37 16.98
CA GLY A 142 23.92 12.75 16.25
C GLY A 142 24.19 13.26 14.83
N PRO A 143 25.10 14.25 14.65
CA PRO A 143 25.49 14.73 13.33
C PRO A 143 26.11 13.64 12.44
N ASP A 144 26.85 12.70 12.99
CA ASP A 144 27.48 11.62 12.23
C ASP A 144 26.46 10.61 11.71
N VAL A 145 25.47 10.24 12.51
CA VAL A 145 24.34 9.41 12.08
C VAL A 145 23.54 10.12 10.99
N ALA A 146 23.28 11.41 11.15
CA ALA A 146 22.55 12.19 10.13
C ALA A 146 23.32 12.24 8.81
N ARG A 147 24.63 12.50 8.82
CA ARG A 147 25.48 12.49 7.61
C ARG A 147 25.46 11.10 6.95
N TRP A 148 25.59 10.04 7.74
CA TRP A 148 25.56 8.67 7.23
C TRP A 148 24.23 8.33 6.56
N LEU A 149 23.09 8.71 7.14
CA LEU A 149 21.77 8.51 6.55
C LEU A 149 21.60 9.29 5.24
N ILE A 150 22.04 10.56 5.22
CA ILE A 150 21.95 11.43 4.05
C ILE A 150 22.83 10.87 2.91
N SER A 151 24.07 10.46 3.21
CA SER A 151 25.00 9.93 2.20
C SER A 151 24.52 8.62 1.55
N ARG A 152 23.64 7.85 2.24
CA ARG A 152 23.03 6.65 1.68
C ARG A 152 21.77 6.91 0.85
N LYS A 153 21.11 8.02 1.09
CA LYS A 153 19.87 8.39 0.41
C LYS A 153 20.14 9.19 -0.88
N TRP A 154 21.26 9.88 -0.93
CA TRP A 154 21.73 10.66 -2.07
C TRP A 154 23.15 10.19 -2.43
N PRO A 155 23.26 9.36 -3.50
CA PRO A 155 24.59 9.05 -4.07
C PRO A 155 25.18 10.26 -4.79
#